data_153cc80a0b8a5f5e287f9f9f0316a542
#
_entry.id   153cc80a0b8a5f5e287f9f9f0316a542
#
_cell.length_a   1.000
_cell.length_b   1.000
_cell.length_c   1.000
_cell.angle_alpha   90.00
_cell.angle_beta   90.00
_cell.angle_gamma   90.00
#
_symmetry.space_group_name_H-M   'P 1'
#
loop_
_entity.id
_entity.type
_entity.pdbx_description
1 polymer ?
#
loop_
_entity_poly.entity_id
_entity_poly.type
_entity_poly.pdbx_seq_one_letter_code
_entity_poly.pdbx_strand_id
1 'polypeptide(L)'
;EAYGGSGLGVIEASLMMQTIAETGAGFSGCSAVHINIFGPNPIVVHGTDEQKDRLLPPLIAGQDRTCFGVTEPNAGLDTTRIETKAVWDGEKYIVNGRKMWTSTAQSANKILLLARTAAREDGAKPMDGITMFYTDFDRDYCEAQVIEKMGRKAVDSNATFYDNLPVPETDRIGEEGKGFYYLIDGINPERILVAAEAVGLGRAALRKAVEYAKERVVFDRPIGQNQAIQHPLAAAWAHLEAADAVVWKAAALYDAGKPCGAEANAAKYLAAEACFTACETAVMTHGGMGYAKEFHVERYM
;
A
#
# COMPACT_ATOMS: atom_id res chain seq x y z
N GLU A 1 -16.15 14.54 -5.42
CA GLU A 1 -16.32 16.01 -5.50
C GLU A 1 -17.23 16.53 -4.38
N ALA A 2 -18.35 15.88 -4.09
CA ALA A 2 -19.32 16.35 -3.09
C ALA A 2 -18.71 16.61 -1.69
N TYR A 3 -17.64 15.91 -1.36
CA TYR A 3 -16.94 15.98 -0.05
C TYR A 3 -15.61 16.75 -0.10
N GLY A 4 -15.35 17.51 -1.19
CA GLY A 4 -14.14 18.32 -1.36
C GLY A 4 -12.98 17.63 -2.10
N GLY A 5 -13.19 16.41 -2.61
CA GLY A 5 -12.21 15.70 -3.44
C GLY A 5 -12.20 16.19 -4.87
N SER A 6 -11.13 15.88 -5.61
CA SER A 6 -10.91 16.35 -6.99
C SER A 6 -11.75 15.58 -8.03
N GLY A 7 -12.42 14.50 -7.68
CA GLY A 7 -13.19 13.65 -8.62
C GLY A 7 -12.32 12.90 -9.63
N LEU A 8 -11.04 12.72 -9.33
CA LEU A 8 -10.08 12.01 -10.18
C LEU A 8 -10.17 10.49 -9.95
N GLY A 9 -9.80 9.72 -10.98
CA GLY A 9 -9.83 8.27 -10.97
C GLY A 9 -8.52 7.61 -10.55
N VAL A 10 -8.49 6.28 -10.71
CA VAL A 10 -7.31 5.46 -10.43
C VAL A 10 -6.21 5.71 -11.48
N ILE A 11 -6.56 6.15 -12.69
CA ILE A 11 -5.59 6.55 -13.72
C ILE A 11 -4.72 7.71 -13.20
N GLU A 12 -5.34 8.81 -12.76
CA GLU A 12 -4.62 9.98 -12.25
C GLU A 12 -3.86 9.67 -10.95
N ALA A 13 -4.46 8.88 -10.07
CA ALA A 13 -3.79 8.42 -8.86
C ALA A 13 -2.55 7.56 -9.18
N SER A 14 -2.64 6.67 -10.17
CA SER A 14 -1.51 5.85 -10.64
C SER A 14 -0.40 6.71 -11.22
N LEU A 15 -0.74 7.70 -12.05
CA LEU A 15 0.24 8.65 -12.62
C LEU A 15 0.96 9.43 -11.50
N MET A 16 0.22 9.89 -10.51
CA MET A 16 0.79 10.60 -9.36
C MET A 16 1.75 9.69 -8.58
N MET A 17 1.35 8.46 -8.26
CA MET A 17 2.18 7.51 -7.53
C MET A 17 3.45 7.14 -8.31
N GLN A 18 3.33 6.85 -9.60
CA GLN A 18 4.44 6.57 -10.48
C GLN A 18 5.43 7.73 -10.54
N THR A 19 4.92 8.96 -10.69
CA THR A 19 5.74 10.18 -10.72
C THR A 19 6.49 10.39 -9.41
N ILE A 20 5.83 10.26 -8.25
CA ILE A 20 6.47 10.38 -6.94
C ILE A 20 7.59 9.33 -6.79
N ALA A 21 7.30 8.07 -7.12
CA ALA A 21 8.29 6.99 -7.02
C ALA A 21 9.50 7.24 -7.92
N GLU A 22 9.28 7.75 -9.14
CA GLU A 22 10.30 8.02 -10.14
C GLU A 22 11.24 9.18 -9.77
N THR A 23 10.86 10.07 -8.84
CA THR A 23 11.78 11.07 -8.28
C THR A 23 12.95 10.43 -7.50
N GLY A 24 12.85 9.15 -7.17
CA GLY A 24 13.74 8.43 -6.26
C GLY A 24 13.26 8.43 -4.80
N ALA A 25 12.10 9.01 -4.50
CA ALA A 25 11.44 8.88 -3.20
C ALA A 25 10.86 7.46 -2.99
N GLY A 26 10.60 6.74 -4.08
CA GLY A 26 10.15 5.36 -4.08
C GLY A 26 8.90 5.13 -3.23
N PHE A 27 8.74 3.93 -2.72
CA PHE A 27 7.60 3.58 -1.85
C PHE A 27 7.50 4.42 -0.57
N SER A 28 8.60 4.98 -0.08
CA SER A 28 8.57 5.84 1.11
C SER A 28 7.82 7.15 0.85
N GLY A 29 8.06 7.79 -0.31
CA GLY A 29 7.34 9.00 -0.71
C GLY A 29 5.87 8.72 -1.02
N CYS A 30 5.59 7.62 -1.71
CA CYS A 30 4.24 7.21 -2.06
C CYS A 30 3.37 6.90 -0.84
N SER A 31 3.96 6.28 0.20
CA SER A 31 3.21 5.82 1.37
C SER A 31 2.51 6.94 2.14
N ALA A 32 3.06 8.15 2.12
CA ALA A 32 2.42 9.30 2.75
C ALA A 32 1.10 9.69 2.06
N VAL A 33 0.91 9.26 0.82
CA VAL A 33 -0.24 9.61 -0.03
C VAL A 33 -1.15 8.41 -0.24
N HIS A 34 -0.62 7.29 -0.73
CA HIS A 34 -1.43 6.17 -1.19
C HIS A 34 -2.33 5.58 -0.09
N ILE A 35 -1.86 5.53 1.16
CA ILE A 35 -2.66 4.99 2.27
C ILE A 35 -3.95 5.80 2.51
N ASN A 36 -3.93 7.10 2.19
CA ASN A 36 -5.08 7.99 2.27
C ASN A 36 -5.93 7.98 0.98
N ILE A 37 -5.53 7.26 -0.05
CA ILE A 37 -6.32 7.05 -1.27
C ILE A 37 -7.07 5.73 -1.18
N PHE A 38 -6.37 4.60 -1.08
CA PHE A 38 -7.03 3.29 -1.08
C PHE A 38 -7.56 2.89 0.30
N GLY A 39 -6.92 3.33 1.40
CA GLY A 39 -7.35 3.01 2.76
C GLY A 39 -8.79 3.41 3.05
N PRO A 40 -9.23 4.64 2.73
CA PRO A 40 -10.61 5.08 2.92
C PRO A 40 -11.59 4.63 1.83
N ASN A 41 -11.15 3.94 0.78
CA ASN A 41 -12.05 3.47 -0.28
C ASN A 41 -13.29 2.73 0.24
N PRO A 42 -13.22 1.88 1.27
CA PRO A 42 -14.42 1.27 1.85
C PRO A 42 -15.44 2.26 2.39
N ILE A 43 -15.01 3.43 2.90
CA ILE A 43 -15.92 4.49 3.36
C ILE A 43 -16.63 5.09 2.15
N VAL A 44 -15.91 5.35 1.06
CA VAL A 44 -16.46 5.92 -0.17
C VAL A 44 -17.51 5.00 -0.79
N VAL A 45 -17.25 3.70 -0.80
CA VAL A 45 -18.12 2.70 -1.47
C VAL A 45 -19.24 2.20 -0.56
N HIS A 46 -18.94 1.92 0.71
CA HIS A 46 -19.85 1.22 1.63
C HIS A 46 -20.32 2.07 2.83
N GLY A 47 -19.75 3.25 3.04
CA GLY A 47 -20.18 4.18 4.09
C GLY A 47 -21.58 4.76 3.81
N THR A 48 -22.33 5.06 4.86
CA THR A 48 -23.57 5.84 4.75
C THR A 48 -23.27 7.30 4.38
N ASP A 49 -24.27 8.05 3.96
CA ASP A 49 -24.07 9.47 3.61
C ASP A 49 -23.60 10.26 4.85
N GLU A 50 -24.13 9.97 6.04
CA GLU A 50 -23.70 10.58 7.30
C GLU A 50 -22.23 10.24 7.63
N GLN A 51 -21.79 9.01 7.34
CA GLN A 51 -20.38 8.61 7.50
C GLN A 51 -19.49 9.35 6.52
N LYS A 52 -19.90 9.47 5.27
CA LYS A 52 -19.15 10.21 4.24
C LYS A 52 -19.04 11.69 4.59
N ASP A 53 -20.14 12.33 5.01
CA ASP A 53 -20.16 13.73 5.44
C ASP A 53 -19.23 13.99 6.63
N ARG A 54 -19.15 13.06 7.58
CA ARG A 54 -18.33 13.18 8.78
C ARG A 54 -16.86 12.85 8.55
N LEU A 55 -16.55 11.80 7.78
CA LEU A 55 -15.23 11.20 7.73
C LEU A 55 -14.40 11.67 6.54
N LEU A 56 -15.00 11.97 5.38
CA LEU A 56 -14.24 12.32 4.19
C LEU A 56 -13.65 13.74 4.21
N PRO A 57 -14.36 14.79 4.64
CA PRO A 57 -13.80 16.15 4.63
C PRO A 57 -12.51 16.31 5.46
N PRO A 58 -12.42 15.85 6.71
CA PRO A 58 -11.18 15.97 7.49
C PRO A 58 -10.04 15.13 6.93
N LEU A 59 -10.34 13.98 6.31
CA LEU A 59 -9.36 13.16 5.63
C LEU A 59 -8.80 13.87 4.37
N ILE A 60 -9.67 14.43 3.53
CA ILE A 60 -9.30 15.16 2.31
C ILE A 60 -8.49 16.42 2.66
N ALA A 61 -8.84 17.09 3.76
CA ALA A 61 -8.10 18.24 4.27
C ALA A 61 -6.74 17.89 4.92
N GLY A 62 -6.40 16.60 5.04
CA GLY A 62 -5.17 16.13 5.68
C GLY A 62 -5.13 16.32 7.21
N GLN A 63 -6.29 16.59 7.82
CA GLN A 63 -6.45 16.67 9.27
C GLN A 63 -6.44 15.28 9.89
N ASP A 64 -7.10 14.32 9.25
CA ASP A 64 -7.06 12.92 9.62
C ASP A 64 -5.95 12.19 8.87
N ARG A 65 -5.17 11.43 9.63
CA ARG A 65 -4.12 10.53 9.13
C ARG A 65 -4.52 9.11 9.49
N THR A 66 -4.69 8.30 8.47
CA THR A 66 -5.18 6.93 8.62
C THR A 66 -4.03 5.94 8.71
N CYS A 67 -4.15 4.96 9.60
CA CYS A 67 -3.41 3.71 9.52
C CYS A 67 -4.37 2.53 9.25
N PHE A 68 -3.80 1.35 8.96
CA PHE A 68 -4.55 0.21 8.44
C PHE A 68 -4.27 -1.05 9.28
N GLY A 69 -5.26 -1.52 10.03
CA GLY A 69 -5.13 -2.64 10.95
C GLY A 69 -5.83 -3.91 10.45
N VAL A 70 -5.11 -4.73 9.68
CA VAL A 70 -5.61 -5.97 9.08
C VAL A 70 -4.83 -7.18 9.54
N THR A 71 -3.55 -7.25 9.19
CA THR A 71 -2.65 -8.38 9.45
C THR A 71 -2.42 -8.60 10.95
N GLU A 72 -2.35 -9.85 11.38
CA GLU A 72 -2.01 -10.26 12.75
C GLU A 72 -0.79 -11.19 12.75
N PRO A 73 -0.12 -11.41 13.89
CA PRO A 73 1.06 -12.27 13.95
C PRO A 73 0.87 -13.65 13.35
N ASN A 74 -0.33 -14.24 13.52
CA ASN A 74 -0.67 -15.58 13.04
C ASN A 74 -1.64 -15.58 11.84
N ALA A 75 -1.98 -14.40 11.32
CA ALA A 75 -2.95 -14.23 10.23
C ALA A 75 -2.44 -13.19 9.22
N GLY A 76 -1.35 -13.52 8.54
CA GLY A 76 -0.78 -12.72 7.45
C GLY A 76 -1.40 -13.11 6.12
N LEU A 77 -1.00 -14.26 5.58
CA LEU A 77 -1.49 -14.74 4.28
C LEU A 77 -2.96 -15.18 4.35
N ASP A 78 -3.32 -15.95 5.37
CA ASP A 78 -4.72 -16.31 5.65
C ASP A 78 -5.35 -15.27 6.59
N THR A 79 -5.68 -14.12 6.05
CA THR A 79 -6.29 -12.99 6.79
C THR A 79 -7.65 -13.35 7.40
N THR A 80 -8.31 -14.41 6.92
CA THR A 80 -9.58 -14.87 7.49
C THR A 80 -9.42 -15.44 8.91
N ARG A 81 -8.19 -15.63 9.38
CA ARG A 81 -7.88 -16.15 10.73
C ARG A 81 -7.60 -15.06 11.76
N ILE A 82 -7.93 -13.81 11.48
CA ILE A 82 -7.76 -12.75 12.48
C ILE A 82 -8.51 -13.08 13.78
N GLU A 83 -7.89 -12.73 14.90
CA GLU A 83 -8.36 -13.02 16.25
C GLU A 83 -8.76 -11.77 17.03
N THR A 84 -8.36 -10.55 16.56
CA THR A 84 -8.82 -9.28 17.16
C THR A 84 -10.34 -9.28 17.22
N LYS A 85 -10.89 -9.08 18.42
CA LYS A 85 -12.35 -9.16 18.69
C LYS A 85 -12.93 -7.78 18.91
N ALA A 86 -14.16 -7.60 18.46
CA ALA A 86 -15.01 -6.47 18.79
C ALA A 86 -16.32 -7.01 19.38
N VAL A 87 -16.55 -6.76 20.66
CA VAL A 87 -17.72 -7.26 21.39
C VAL A 87 -18.68 -6.11 21.65
N TRP A 88 -19.94 -6.27 21.25
CA TRP A 88 -20.99 -5.29 21.54
C TRP A 88 -21.36 -5.34 23.03
N ASP A 89 -21.28 -4.22 23.74
CA ASP A 89 -21.59 -4.12 25.17
C ASP A 89 -23.03 -3.63 25.46
N GLY A 90 -23.78 -3.29 24.42
CA GLY A 90 -25.13 -2.70 24.49
C GLY A 90 -25.18 -1.26 24.02
N GLU A 91 -24.03 -0.56 23.92
CA GLU A 91 -23.91 0.83 23.51
C GLU A 91 -22.85 1.04 22.41
N LYS A 92 -21.74 0.29 22.48
CA LYS A 92 -20.59 0.39 21.61
C LYS A 92 -19.87 -0.95 21.48
N TYR A 93 -18.97 -1.06 20.52
CA TYR A 93 -18.06 -2.20 20.44
C TYR A 93 -16.83 -1.96 21.34
N ILE A 94 -16.43 -3.00 22.06
CA ILE A 94 -15.19 -3.03 22.83
C ILE A 94 -14.19 -3.90 22.09
N VAL A 95 -13.12 -3.29 21.60
CA VAL A 95 -12.13 -3.97 20.76
C VAL A 95 -10.92 -4.35 21.59
N ASN A 96 -10.53 -5.63 21.48
CA ASN A 96 -9.32 -6.19 22.08
C ASN A 96 -8.57 -7.03 21.07
N GLY A 97 -7.25 -6.87 21.02
CA GLY A 97 -6.41 -7.64 20.10
C GLY A 97 -5.12 -6.94 19.72
N ARG A 98 -4.54 -7.40 18.60
CA ARG A 98 -3.27 -6.85 18.10
C ARG A 98 -3.18 -6.97 16.59
N LYS A 99 -2.46 -6.02 15.96
CA LYS A 99 -2.16 -6.06 14.53
C LYS A 99 -0.65 -5.93 14.31
N MET A 100 -0.22 -6.37 13.12
CA MET A 100 1.18 -6.31 12.70
C MET A 100 1.30 -5.54 11.39
N TRP A 101 2.47 -4.93 11.19
CA TRP A 101 2.82 -4.21 9.96
C TRP A 101 1.93 -2.99 9.68
N THR A 102 1.32 -2.43 10.73
CA THR A 102 0.51 -1.22 10.64
C THR A 102 1.41 -0.03 10.29
N SER A 103 1.37 0.41 9.04
CA SER A 103 2.15 1.57 8.57
C SER A 103 1.57 2.86 9.13
N THR A 104 2.44 3.86 9.36
CA THR A 104 2.10 5.22 9.82
C THR A 104 1.43 5.32 11.19
N ALA A 105 1.35 4.22 11.96
CA ALA A 105 0.66 4.20 13.24
C ALA A 105 1.25 5.17 14.28
N GLN A 106 2.53 5.58 14.15
CA GLN A 106 3.13 6.57 15.06
C GLN A 106 2.47 7.96 14.93
N SER A 107 1.99 8.31 13.75
CA SER A 107 1.42 9.63 13.47
C SER A 107 -0.08 9.61 13.16
N ALA A 108 -0.67 8.42 13.03
CA ALA A 108 -2.10 8.28 12.75
C ALA A 108 -2.99 8.67 13.95
N ASN A 109 -4.12 9.31 13.64
CA ASN A 109 -5.20 9.57 14.58
C ASN A 109 -6.49 8.80 14.23
N LYS A 110 -6.51 8.13 13.07
CA LYS A 110 -7.60 7.26 12.63
C LYS A 110 -7.07 5.89 12.21
N ILE A 111 -7.91 4.88 12.33
CA ILE A 111 -7.60 3.52 11.87
C ILE A 111 -8.76 2.90 11.10
N LEU A 112 -8.46 2.30 9.96
CA LEU A 112 -9.33 1.32 9.35
C LEU A 112 -8.99 -0.05 9.94
N LEU A 113 -9.89 -0.61 10.75
CA LEU A 113 -9.65 -1.79 11.56
C LEU A 113 -10.59 -2.93 11.18
N LEU A 114 -10.03 -4.11 10.93
CA LEU A 114 -10.80 -5.34 10.84
C LEU A 114 -10.77 -6.06 12.19
N ALA A 115 -11.95 -6.38 12.71
CA ALA A 115 -12.10 -7.16 13.93
C ALA A 115 -13.25 -8.16 13.81
N ARG A 116 -13.19 -9.21 14.59
CA ARG A 116 -14.21 -10.26 14.60
C ARG A 116 -15.31 -9.91 15.58
N THR A 117 -16.53 -9.75 15.07
CA THR A 117 -17.74 -9.49 15.90
C THR A 117 -18.53 -10.77 16.19
N ALA A 118 -18.37 -11.81 15.38
CA ALA A 118 -18.98 -13.11 15.62
C ALA A 118 -17.93 -14.23 15.59
N ALA A 119 -18.16 -15.27 16.40
CA ALA A 119 -17.37 -16.49 16.32
C ALA A 119 -17.54 -17.14 14.94
N ARG A 120 -16.49 -17.83 14.47
CA ARG A 120 -16.61 -18.63 13.26
C ARG A 120 -17.48 -19.86 13.56
N GLU A 121 -18.63 -19.94 12.92
CA GLU A 121 -19.53 -21.09 13.02
C GLU A 121 -19.07 -22.22 12.08
N ASP A 122 -19.34 -23.46 12.47
CA ASP A 122 -19.07 -24.61 11.61
C ASP A 122 -19.93 -24.54 10.35
N GLY A 123 -19.28 -24.60 9.19
CA GLY A 123 -19.93 -24.48 7.88
C GLY A 123 -20.10 -23.06 7.36
N ALA A 124 -19.84 -22.01 8.16
CA ALA A 124 -19.80 -20.63 7.67
C ALA A 124 -18.56 -20.38 6.82
N LYS A 125 -18.66 -19.41 5.90
CA LYS A 125 -17.50 -18.99 5.12
C LYS A 125 -16.43 -18.42 6.04
N PRO A 126 -15.13 -18.66 5.80
CA PRO A 126 -14.05 -18.16 6.66
C PRO A 126 -14.05 -16.64 6.86
N MET A 127 -14.60 -15.91 5.91
CA MET A 127 -14.69 -14.45 5.86
C MET A 127 -15.84 -13.87 6.69
N ASP A 128 -16.87 -14.67 7.01
CA ASP A 128 -18.03 -14.21 7.75
C ASP A 128 -17.67 -13.91 9.21
N GLY A 129 -18.36 -12.95 9.81
CA GLY A 129 -18.16 -12.52 11.19
C GLY A 129 -16.97 -11.57 11.38
N ILE A 130 -16.33 -11.12 10.31
CA ILE A 130 -15.31 -10.04 10.34
C ILE A 130 -15.99 -8.74 9.97
N THR A 131 -15.86 -7.74 10.84
CA THR A 131 -16.45 -6.41 10.68
C THR A 131 -15.37 -5.37 10.45
N MET A 132 -15.68 -4.36 9.67
CA MET A 132 -14.80 -3.24 9.38
C MET A 132 -15.24 -2.00 10.17
N PHE A 133 -14.27 -1.33 10.77
CA PHE A 133 -14.46 -0.08 11.49
C PHE A 133 -13.51 0.98 10.96
N TYR A 134 -13.99 2.23 10.91
CA TYR A 134 -13.11 3.39 10.71
C TYR A 134 -13.30 4.31 11.91
N THR A 135 -12.34 4.30 12.81
CA THR A 135 -12.47 4.89 14.14
C THR A 135 -11.21 5.63 14.58
N ASP A 136 -11.29 6.30 15.73
CA ASP A 136 -10.15 6.95 16.34
C ASP A 136 -9.07 5.94 16.75
N PHE A 137 -7.81 6.26 16.44
CA PHE A 137 -6.66 5.56 16.98
C PHE A 137 -6.27 6.20 18.31
N ASP A 138 -7.13 6.00 19.32
CA ASP A 138 -7.03 6.61 20.63
C ASP A 138 -5.87 6.01 21.44
N ARG A 139 -4.92 6.85 21.83
CA ARG A 139 -3.68 6.44 22.52
C ARG A 139 -3.91 5.98 23.97
N ASP A 140 -5.07 6.27 24.55
CA ASP A 140 -5.42 5.78 25.88
C ASP A 140 -5.75 4.26 25.85
N TYR A 141 -6.14 3.75 24.66
CA TYR A 141 -6.52 2.35 24.45
C TYR A 141 -5.66 1.64 23.40
N CYS A 142 -4.84 2.38 22.65
CA CYS A 142 -4.04 1.86 21.55
C CYS A 142 -2.55 2.13 21.77
N GLU A 143 -1.74 1.08 21.71
CA GLU A 143 -0.29 1.18 21.69
C GLU A 143 0.24 0.86 20.28
N ALA A 144 1.28 1.58 19.83
CA ALA A 144 1.99 1.32 18.60
C ALA A 144 3.49 1.18 18.87
N GLN A 145 4.03 0.00 18.66
CA GLN A 145 5.46 -0.32 18.81
C GLN A 145 6.11 -0.42 17.44
N VAL A 146 7.15 0.36 17.21
CA VAL A 146 7.88 0.37 15.94
C VAL A 146 8.60 -0.96 15.72
N ILE A 147 8.46 -1.51 14.50
CA ILE A 147 9.18 -2.68 14.05
C ILE A 147 10.41 -2.21 13.25
N GLU A 148 11.61 -2.53 13.73
CA GLU A 148 12.86 -2.33 13.01
C GLU A 148 12.86 -3.19 11.74
N LYS A 149 13.21 -2.59 10.58
CA LYS A 149 13.11 -3.26 9.30
C LYS A 149 14.25 -2.89 8.34
N MET A 150 14.48 -3.72 7.35
CA MET A 150 15.55 -3.59 6.38
C MET A 150 15.40 -2.35 5.49
N GLY A 151 14.19 -2.07 5.01
CA GLY A 151 13.90 -0.98 4.05
C GLY A 151 12.79 -0.04 4.51
N ARG A 152 12.43 0.94 3.65
CA ARG A 152 11.36 1.92 3.91
C ARG A 152 11.46 2.62 5.27
N LYS A 153 12.66 3.01 5.67
CA LYS A 153 12.91 3.59 7.00
C LYS A 153 12.20 4.91 7.27
N ALA A 154 11.85 5.65 6.22
CA ALA A 154 11.11 6.90 6.33
C ALA A 154 9.61 6.73 6.67
N VAL A 155 9.10 5.51 6.60
CA VAL A 155 7.72 5.16 6.97
C VAL A 155 7.77 4.10 8.04
N ASP A 156 7.23 4.38 9.21
CA ASP A 156 7.15 3.43 10.30
C ASP A 156 6.24 2.25 9.95
N SER A 157 6.56 1.09 10.50
CA SER A 157 5.71 -0.09 10.51
C SER A 157 5.63 -0.58 11.95
N ASN A 158 4.45 -0.93 12.42
CA ASN A 158 4.23 -1.13 13.84
C ASN A 158 3.51 -2.44 14.13
N ALA A 159 3.82 -3.01 15.29
CA ALA A 159 2.89 -3.83 16.03
C ALA A 159 1.94 -2.90 16.78
N THR A 160 0.63 -3.10 16.63
CA THR A 160 -0.37 -2.30 17.34
C THR A 160 -1.20 -3.18 18.26
N PHE A 161 -1.52 -2.66 19.42
CA PHE A 161 -2.25 -3.36 20.48
C PHE A 161 -3.47 -2.53 20.85
N TYR A 162 -4.58 -3.20 21.09
CA TYR A 162 -5.86 -2.61 21.48
C TYR A 162 -6.28 -3.22 22.81
N ASP A 163 -6.48 -2.38 23.82
CA ASP A 163 -6.95 -2.78 25.14
C ASP A 163 -8.23 -2.03 25.47
N ASN A 164 -9.35 -2.74 25.36
CA ASN A 164 -10.69 -2.20 25.59
C ASN A 164 -11.01 -0.93 24.78
N LEU A 165 -10.51 -0.82 23.54
CA LEU A 165 -10.78 0.33 22.66
C LEU A 165 -12.28 0.46 22.42
N PRO A 166 -12.91 1.56 22.86
CA PRO A 166 -14.33 1.81 22.63
C PRO A 166 -14.54 2.30 21.19
N VAL A 167 -15.38 1.61 20.43
CA VAL A 167 -15.70 1.94 19.04
C VAL A 167 -17.20 2.17 18.92
N PRO A 168 -17.66 3.40 18.62
CA PRO A 168 -19.06 3.69 18.40
C PRO A 168 -19.65 2.87 17.24
N GLU A 169 -20.94 2.52 17.32
CA GLU A 169 -21.63 1.85 16.23
C GLU A 169 -21.56 2.62 14.92
N THR A 170 -21.60 3.95 15.00
CA THR A 170 -21.49 4.86 13.85
C THR A 170 -20.18 4.78 13.09
N ASP A 171 -19.15 4.15 13.67
CA ASP A 171 -17.83 3.94 13.06
C ASP A 171 -17.72 2.58 12.34
N ARG A 172 -18.77 1.73 12.42
CA ARG A 172 -18.86 0.50 11.67
C ARG A 172 -19.16 0.82 10.18
N ILE A 173 -18.30 0.38 9.30
CA ILE A 173 -18.48 0.57 7.85
C ILE A 173 -19.26 -0.63 7.28
N GLY A 174 -20.44 -0.34 6.73
CA GLY A 174 -21.32 -1.34 6.14
C GLY A 174 -21.96 -2.29 7.18
N GLU A 175 -22.32 -3.48 6.74
CA GLU A 175 -23.00 -4.49 7.55
C GLU A 175 -22.03 -5.23 8.49
N GLU A 176 -22.51 -5.55 9.69
CA GLU A 176 -21.75 -6.38 10.62
C GLU A 176 -21.43 -7.77 10.02
N GLY A 177 -20.23 -8.25 10.24
CA GLY A 177 -19.77 -9.53 9.72
C GLY A 177 -19.40 -9.54 8.24
N LYS A 178 -19.49 -8.42 7.51
CA LYS A 178 -19.20 -8.33 6.07
C LYS A 178 -17.93 -7.52 5.75
N GLY A 179 -17.20 -7.06 6.74
CA GLY A 179 -16.04 -6.18 6.57
C GLY A 179 -14.91 -6.76 5.70
N PHE A 180 -14.75 -8.08 5.68
CA PHE A 180 -13.75 -8.70 4.81
C PHE A 180 -14.10 -8.59 3.32
N TYR A 181 -15.37 -8.62 2.97
CA TYR A 181 -15.83 -8.43 1.59
C TYR A 181 -15.55 -7.00 1.13
N TYR A 182 -15.78 -6.02 2.00
CA TYR A 182 -15.48 -4.61 1.72
C TYR A 182 -13.98 -4.35 1.58
N LEU A 183 -13.15 -5.07 2.34
CA LEU A 183 -11.70 -5.03 2.15
C LEU A 183 -11.30 -5.50 0.75
N ILE A 184 -11.86 -6.63 0.28
CA ILE A 184 -11.52 -7.20 -1.02
C ILE A 184 -11.90 -6.27 -2.16
N ASP A 185 -13.02 -5.56 -2.06
CA ASP A 185 -13.44 -4.58 -3.07
C ASP A 185 -12.41 -3.43 -3.21
N GLY A 186 -11.77 -3.03 -2.09
CA GLY A 186 -10.72 -2.01 -2.07
C GLY A 186 -9.34 -2.48 -2.55
N ILE A 187 -9.10 -3.79 -2.67
CA ILE A 187 -7.77 -4.32 -2.99
C ILE A 187 -7.35 -4.08 -4.45
N ASN A 188 -8.27 -4.02 -5.40
CA ASN A 188 -7.91 -3.81 -6.81
C ASN A 188 -7.27 -2.44 -7.06
N PRO A 189 -7.84 -1.30 -6.63
CA PRO A 189 -7.16 -0.01 -6.74
C PRO A 189 -5.83 0.01 -5.98
N GLU A 190 -5.72 -0.59 -4.79
CA GLU A 190 -4.46 -0.72 -4.07
C GLU A 190 -3.39 -1.42 -4.93
N ARG A 191 -3.71 -2.57 -5.52
CA ARG A 191 -2.77 -3.31 -6.38
C ARG A 191 -2.30 -2.49 -7.58
N ILE A 192 -3.20 -1.74 -8.21
CA ILE A 192 -2.89 -0.89 -9.36
C ILE A 192 -1.95 0.24 -8.94
N LEU A 193 -2.24 0.93 -7.85
CA LEU A 193 -1.41 2.03 -7.34
C LEU A 193 0.00 1.55 -6.95
N VAL A 194 0.09 0.45 -6.19
CA VAL A 194 1.38 -0.12 -5.78
C VAL A 194 2.18 -0.65 -6.99
N ALA A 195 1.50 -1.13 -8.03
CA ALA A 195 2.15 -1.50 -9.29
C ALA A 195 2.74 -0.28 -10.01
N ALA A 196 2.00 0.84 -10.06
CA ALA A 196 2.49 2.11 -10.62
C ALA A 196 3.72 2.64 -9.86
N GLU A 197 3.70 2.57 -8.52
CA GLU A 197 4.86 2.91 -7.68
C GLU A 197 6.09 2.07 -8.02
N ALA A 198 5.89 0.75 -8.20
CA ALA A 198 6.98 -0.15 -8.56
C ALA A 198 7.60 0.20 -9.92
N VAL A 199 6.78 0.49 -10.94
CA VAL A 199 7.27 0.95 -12.25
C VAL A 199 8.09 2.22 -12.11
N GLY A 200 7.59 3.23 -11.38
CA GLY A 200 8.29 4.48 -11.16
C GLY A 200 9.64 4.30 -10.46
N LEU A 201 9.69 3.46 -9.41
CA LEU A 201 10.93 3.16 -8.70
C LEU A 201 11.93 2.43 -9.60
N GLY A 202 11.49 1.44 -10.38
CA GLY A 202 12.34 0.73 -11.33
C GLY A 202 12.94 1.67 -12.38
N ARG A 203 12.16 2.61 -12.91
CA ARG A 203 12.65 3.65 -13.83
C ARG A 203 13.69 4.56 -13.19
N ALA A 204 13.49 4.97 -11.94
CA ALA A 204 14.48 5.75 -11.19
C ALA A 204 15.81 4.99 -11.03
N ALA A 205 15.75 3.71 -10.69
CA ALA A 205 16.92 2.86 -10.56
C ALA A 205 17.71 2.72 -11.90
N LEU A 206 16.99 2.43 -12.98
CA LEU A 206 17.61 2.29 -14.31
C LEU A 206 18.21 3.61 -14.80
N ARG A 207 17.57 4.76 -14.59
CA ARG A 207 18.11 6.07 -14.95
C ARG A 207 19.47 6.28 -14.30
N LYS A 208 19.58 6.06 -12.97
CA LYS A 208 20.86 6.15 -12.25
C LYS A 208 21.92 5.19 -12.79
N ALA A 209 21.54 3.96 -13.12
CA ALA A 209 22.46 2.97 -13.67
C ALA A 209 22.96 3.39 -15.05
N VAL A 210 22.10 3.93 -15.92
CA VAL A 210 22.47 4.42 -17.25
C VAL A 210 23.40 5.64 -17.15
N GLU A 211 23.11 6.58 -16.26
CA GLU A 211 23.99 7.74 -16.01
C GLU A 211 25.38 7.28 -15.56
N TYR A 212 25.45 6.42 -14.55
CA TYR A 212 26.71 5.85 -14.10
C TYR A 212 27.46 5.08 -15.20
N ALA A 213 26.76 4.28 -16.01
CA ALA A 213 27.36 3.53 -17.08
C ALA A 213 27.95 4.39 -18.21
N LYS A 214 27.44 5.61 -18.41
CA LYS A 214 27.98 6.59 -19.36
C LYS A 214 29.25 7.28 -18.85
N GLU A 215 29.37 7.47 -17.54
CA GLU A 215 30.43 8.23 -16.90
C GLU A 215 31.60 7.35 -16.44
N ARG A 216 31.31 6.17 -15.93
CA ARG A 216 32.31 5.26 -15.37
C ARG A 216 33.20 4.68 -16.47
N VAL A 217 34.49 5.02 -16.46
CA VAL A 217 35.49 4.53 -17.40
C VAL A 217 36.27 3.36 -16.80
N VAL A 218 36.34 2.25 -17.51
CA VAL A 218 37.18 1.09 -17.23
C VAL A 218 37.73 0.58 -18.58
N PHE A 219 39.01 0.19 -18.65
CA PHE A 219 39.68 -0.15 -19.89
C PHE A 219 39.58 0.94 -20.98
N ASP A 220 39.80 2.20 -20.55
CA ASP A 220 39.84 3.41 -21.39
C ASP A 220 38.54 3.76 -22.13
N ARG A 221 37.39 3.20 -21.68
CA ARG A 221 36.09 3.52 -22.26
C ARG A 221 34.98 3.44 -21.21
N PRO A 222 33.85 4.16 -21.41
CA PRO A 222 32.68 4.01 -20.59
C PRO A 222 32.18 2.55 -20.52
N ILE A 223 31.81 2.11 -19.29
CA ILE A 223 31.33 0.72 -19.11
C ILE A 223 30.07 0.43 -19.91
N GLY A 224 29.24 1.45 -20.16
CA GLY A 224 28.04 1.37 -20.99
C GLY A 224 28.27 0.99 -22.44
N GLN A 225 29.54 0.96 -22.93
CA GLN A 225 29.90 0.43 -24.25
C GLN A 225 30.04 -1.10 -24.29
N ASN A 226 29.90 -1.77 -23.14
CA ASN A 226 29.99 -3.22 -23.06
C ASN A 226 28.59 -3.86 -23.09
N GLN A 227 28.40 -4.87 -23.94
CA GLN A 227 27.12 -5.60 -24.06
C GLN A 227 26.67 -6.24 -22.74
N ALA A 228 27.63 -6.68 -21.89
CA ALA A 228 27.34 -7.21 -20.57
C ALA A 228 26.66 -6.20 -19.63
N ILE A 229 26.77 -4.90 -19.91
CA ILE A 229 26.06 -3.82 -19.20
C ILE A 229 24.78 -3.42 -19.96
N GLN A 230 24.84 -3.33 -21.29
CA GLN A 230 23.73 -2.88 -22.11
C GLN A 230 22.54 -3.85 -22.09
N HIS A 231 22.78 -5.14 -22.23
CA HIS A 231 21.70 -6.13 -22.35
C HIS A 231 20.86 -6.24 -21.07
N PRO A 232 21.43 -6.34 -19.84
CA PRO A 232 20.62 -6.34 -18.61
C PRO A 232 19.79 -5.06 -18.43
N LEU A 233 20.37 -3.88 -18.73
CA LEU A 233 19.65 -2.62 -18.66
C LEU A 233 18.49 -2.55 -19.65
N ALA A 234 18.71 -3.00 -20.90
CA ALA A 234 17.66 -3.03 -21.92
C ALA A 234 16.55 -4.02 -21.59
N ALA A 235 16.90 -5.20 -21.07
CA ALA A 235 15.93 -6.21 -20.65
C ALA A 235 15.08 -5.71 -19.47
N ALA A 236 15.70 -5.12 -18.45
CA ALA A 236 14.99 -4.56 -17.30
C ALA A 236 14.04 -3.42 -17.73
N TRP A 237 14.49 -2.55 -18.65
CA TRP A 237 13.63 -1.51 -19.21
C TRP A 237 12.43 -2.10 -19.95
N ALA A 238 12.63 -3.10 -20.82
CA ALA A 238 11.55 -3.74 -21.57
C ALA A 238 10.50 -4.40 -20.65
N HIS A 239 10.94 -5.02 -19.53
CA HIS A 239 10.04 -5.59 -18.54
C HIS A 239 9.23 -4.52 -17.82
N LEU A 240 9.83 -3.36 -17.48
CA LEU A 240 9.10 -2.25 -16.89
C LEU A 240 8.05 -1.68 -17.84
N GLU A 241 8.37 -1.50 -19.12
CA GLU A 241 7.40 -1.02 -20.12
C GLU A 241 6.23 -2.00 -20.32
N ALA A 242 6.53 -3.31 -20.32
CA ALA A 242 5.48 -4.33 -20.41
C ALA A 242 4.57 -4.33 -19.16
N ALA A 243 5.15 -4.18 -17.97
CA ALA A 243 4.39 -4.07 -16.72
C ALA A 243 3.55 -2.80 -16.68
N ASP A 244 4.11 -1.67 -17.10
CA ASP A 244 3.43 -0.38 -17.18
C ASP A 244 2.18 -0.44 -18.06
N ALA A 245 2.29 -1.06 -19.23
CA ALA A 245 1.13 -1.25 -20.11
C ALA A 245 -0.03 -2.02 -19.43
N VAL A 246 0.28 -3.00 -18.59
CA VAL A 246 -0.74 -3.74 -17.83
C VAL A 246 -1.30 -2.91 -16.69
N VAL A 247 -0.48 -2.06 -16.04
CA VAL A 247 -0.95 -1.11 -15.00
C VAL A 247 -2.00 -0.17 -15.59
N TRP A 248 -1.72 0.47 -16.73
CA TRP A 248 -2.64 1.38 -17.39
C TRP A 248 -3.91 0.68 -17.88
N LYS A 249 -3.80 -0.55 -18.39
CA LYS A 249 -4.97 -1.35 -18.74
C LYS A 249 -5.85 -1.61 -17.52
N ALA A 250 -5.26 -2.00 -16.39
CA ALA A 250 -6.00 -2.29 -15.15
C ALA A 250 -6.69 -1.03 -14.61
N ALA A 251 -5.99 0.11 -14.59
CA ALA A 251 -6.54 1.40 -14.17
C ALA A 251 -7.72 1.84 -15.04
N ALA A 252 -7.59 1.76 -16.36
CA ALA A 252 -8.64 2.12 -17.30
C ALA A 252 -9.89 1.21 -17.16
N LEU A 253 -9.72 -0.06 -16.89
CA LEU A 253 -10.84 -0.98 -16.64
C LEU A 253 -11.56 -0.62 -15.33
N TYR A 254 -10.79 -0.32 -14.26
CA TYR A 254 -11.35 0.07 -12.97
C TYR A 254 -12.17 1.36 -13.09
N ASP A 255 -11.62 2.42 -13.68
CA ASP A 255 -12.30 3.71 -13.85
C ASP A 255 -13.53 3.62 -14.78
N ALA A 256 -13.53 2.65 -15.70
CA ALA A 256 -14.70 2.35 -16.53
C ALA A 256 -15.76 1.47 -15.82
N GLY A 257 -15.58 1.14 -14.53
CA GLY A 257 -16.47 0.26 -13.76
C GLY A 257 -16.51 -1.18 -14.28
N LYS A 258 -15.48 -1.63 -14.99
CA LYS A 258 -15.39 -2.98 -15.57
C LYS A 258 -14.63 -3.93 -14.63
N PRO A 259 -14.92 -5.26 -14.68
CA PRO A 259 -14.11 -6.24 -13.97
C PRO A 259 -12.63 -6.12 -14.35
N CYS A 260 -11.75 -5.94 -13.35
CA CYS A 260 -10.33 -5.72 -13.56
C CYS A 260 -9.44 -6.59 -12.65
N GLY A 261 -10.00 -7.53 -11.90
CA GLY A 261 -9.26 -8.31 -10.92
C GLY A 261 -8.09 -9.10 -11.49
N ALA A 262 -8.22 -9.66 -12.69
CA ALA A 262 -7.13 -10.37 -13.38
C ALA A 262 -5.99 -9.42 -13.75
N GLU A 263 -6.33 -8.27 -14.34
CA GLU A 263 -5.37 -7.25 -14.75
C GLU A 263 -4.68 -6.58 -13.54
N ALA A 264 -5.41 -6.27 -12.47
CA ALA A 264 -4.85 -5.70 -11.24
C ALA A 264 -3.84 -6.67 -10.58
N ASN A 265 -4.16 -7.97 -10.53
CA ASN A 265 -3.23 -8.99 -10.05
C ASN A 265 -1.99 -9.11 -10.96
N ALA A 266 -2.19 -9.17 -12.27
CA ALA A 266 -1.10 -9.25 -13.23
C ALA A 266 -0.21 -8.01 -13.17
N ALA A 267 -0.80 -6.81 -13.12
CA ALA A 267 -0.07 -5.55 -12.98
C ALA A 267 0.82 -5.56 -11.74
N LYS A 268 0.26 -5.92 -10.57
CA LYS A 268 1.02 -5.94 -9.31
C LYS A 268 2.17 -6.94 -9.34
N TYR A 269 1.94 -8.13 -9.87
CA TYR A 269 2.96 -9.16 -9.99
C TYR A 269 4.08 -8.73 -10.94
N LEU A 270 3.74 -8.37 -12.19
CA LEU A 270 4.71 -7.99 -13.20
C LEU A 270 5.53 -6.76 -12.81
N ALA A 271 4.88 -5.73 -12.26
CA ALA A 271 5.56 -4.52 -11.85
C ALA A 271 6.53 -4.76 -10.68
N ALA A 272 6.16 -5.61 -9.71
CA ALA A 272 7.04 -5.96 -8.60
C ALA A 272 8.30 -6.69 -9.08
N GLU A 273 8.15 -7.72 -9.94
CA GLU A 273 9.26 -8.48 -10.51
C GLU A 273 10.17 -7.58 -11.38
N ALA A 274 9.56 -6.77 -12.25
CA ALA A 274 10.31 -5.85 -13.11
C ALA A 274 11.07 -4.78 -12.31
N CYS A 275 10.46 -4.22 -11.27
CA CYS A 275 11.09 -3.26 -10.39
C CYS A 275 12.28 -3.88 -9.64
N PHE A 276 12.09 -5.05 -9.05
CA PHE A 276 13.17 -5.75 -8.34
C PHE A 276 14.35 -6.02 -9.26
N THR A 277 14.09 -6.56 -10.45
CA THR A 277 15.11 -6.79 -11.48
C THR A 277 15.82 -5.49 -11.89
N ALA A 278 15.09 -4.39 -12.05
CA ALA A 278 15.67 -3.09 -12.38
C ALA A 278 16.57 -2.55 -11.28
N CYS A 279 16.15 -2.66 -10.01
CA CYS A 279 16.94 -2.23 -8.86
C CYS A 279 18.21 -3.08 -8.70
N GLU A 280 18.10 -4.42 -8.82
CA GLU A 280 19.25 -5.33 -8.82
C GLU A 280 20.23 -5.00 -9.96
N THR A 281 19.72 -4.81 -11.18
CA THR A 281 20.53 -4.43 -12.35
C THR A 281 21.25 -3.10 -12.10
N ALA A 282 20.60 -2.14 -11.44
CA ALA A 282 21.22 -0.86 -11.10
C ALA A 282 22.38 -1.05 -10.12
N VAL A 283 22.18 -1.82 -9.04
CA VAL A 283 23.26 -2.13 -8.08
C VAL A 283 24.42 -2.84 -8.77
N MET A 284 24.14 -3.85 -9.60
CA MET A 284 25.16 -4.60 -10.31
C MET A 284 25.93 -3.74 -11.33
N THR A 285 25.26 -2.81 -12.00
CA THR A 285 25.89 -1.87 -12.94
C THR A 285 26.89 -0.95 -12.25
N HIS A 286 26.62 -0.55 -11.01
CA HIS A 286 27.54 0.27 -10.20
C HIS A 286 28.73 -0.55 -9.64
N GLY A 287 28.67 -1.89 -9.69
CA GLY A 287 29.69 -2.75 -9.11
C GLY A 287 29.85 -2.50 -7.59
N GLY A 288 31.07 -2.39 -7.09
CA GLY A 288 31.32 -2.09 -5.68
C GLY A 288 30.67 -0.80 -5.17
N MET A 289 30.49 0.19 -6.04
CA MET A 289 29.81 1.46 -5.70
C MET A 289 28.29 1.29 -5.56
N GLY A 290 27.70 0.24 -6.08
CA GLY A 290 26.29 -0.08 -5.86
C GLY A 290 25.98 -0.49 -4.40
N TYR A 291 26.99 -0.86 -3.64
CA TYR A 291 26.91 -1.15 -2.20
C TYR A 291 27.09 0.09 -1.32
N ALA A 292 27.58 1.18 -1.89
CA ALA A 292 27.87 2.42 -1.18
C ALA A 292 26.65 3.34 -1.11
N LYS A 293 26.35 3.86 0.07
CA LYS A 293 25.22 4.79 0.28
C LYS A 293 25.33 6.09 -0.54
N GLU A 294 26.53 6.45 -0.98
CA GLU A 294 26.82 7.63 -1.78
C GLU A 294 26.02 7.67 -3.11
N PHE A 295 25.83 6.53 -3.75
CA PHE A 295 25.12 6.43 -5.03
C PHE A 295 23.61 6.23 -4.90
N HIS A 296 23.13 5.93 -3.71
CA HIS A 296 21.70 5.77 -3.37
C HIS A 296 20.94 4.65 -4.11
N VAL A 297 21.60 3.81 -4.92
CA VAL A 297 20.92 2.72 -5.63
C VAL A 297 20.60 1.55 -4.70
N GLU A 298 21.40 1.35 -3.64
CA GLU A 298 21.20 0.32 -2.63
C GLU A 298 19.87 0.46 -1.89
N ARG A 299 19.37 1.68 -1.74
CA ARG A 299 18.11 1.94 -1.00
C ARG A 299 16.85 1.61 -1.78
N TYR A 300 16.97 1.30 -3.08
CA TYR A 300 15.85 0.93 -3.94
C TYR A 300 15.56 -0.59 -3.87
N MET A 301 16.53 -1.36 -3.33
CA MET A 301 16.36 -2.80 -3.03
C MET A 301 15.54 -3.01 -1.73
#